data_f60643c277caa2f61afab6a9eef58d3b
#
_entry.id   f60643c277caa2f61afab6a9eef58d3b
#
_cell.length_a   1.000
_cell.length_b   1.000
_cell.length_c   1.000
_cell.angle_alpha   90.00
_cell.angle_beta   90.00
_cell.angle_gamma   90.00
#
_symmetry.space_group_name_H-M   'P 1'
#
loop_
_entity.id
_entity.type
_entity.pdbx_description
1 polymer ?
#
loop_
_entity_poly.entity_id
_entity_poly.type
_entity_poly.pdbx_seq_one_letter_code
_entity_poly.pdbx_strand_id
1 'polypeptide(L)'
;MSIRARMAESLDTGRIHHFIIGIILINAVVIGLETSDGLMASYGTWLIALDRLFLGVFILEALAKIWAFGPKRYFRDGWNLFDFAIVLASLIPSTGQFATLARLARLLRILRLVSAFPELRLVVQTLVRSIPSMGHVVLLMSIVFYIYGVAGFYLFRDIDPTHWSSLGISLLTLFRVVTLEDWTDVMYAAMQGSSWAWVYFVSFVVLGTFVVVNLFIAVVLNNLDEAKAERLEALREVPSVENVLKELEQTQQALANLKKQLDAMNKRDTST
;
A
#
# COMPACT_ATOMS: atom_id res chain seq x y z
N MET A 1 4.07 4.34 35.54
CA MET A 1 3.49 4.63 34.20
C MET A 1 2.25 5.49 34.36
N SER A 2 2.13 6.58 33.64
CA SER A 2 0.91 7.41 33.67
C SER A 2 -0.29 6.65 33.07
N ILE A 3 -1.51 6.98 33.49
CA ILE A 3 -2.75 6.38 32.95
C ILE A 3 -2.80 6.52 31.42
N ARG A 4 -2.35 7.67 30.90
CA ARG A 4 -2.25 7.92 29.45
C ARG A 4 -1.32 6.94 28.73
N ALA A 5 -0.17 6.61 29.32
CA ALA A 5 0.79 5.69 28.71
C ALA A 5 0.26 4.25 28.64
N ARG A 6 -0.41 3.77 29.70
CA ARG A 6 -1.08 2.45 29.72
C ARG A 6 -2.20 2.37 28.69
N MET A 7 -2.98 3.44 28.56
CA MET A 7 -4.06 3.49 27.59
C MET A 7 -3.54 3.54 26.15
N ALA A 8 -2.48 4.29 25.88
CA ALA A 8 -1.82 4.32 24.58
C ALA A 8 -1.31 2.94 24.15
N GLU A 9 -0.63 2.22 25.05
CA GLU A 9 -0.14 0.86 24.80
C GLU A 9 -1.28 -0.13 24.54
N SER A 10 -2.37 -0.06 25.34
CA SER A 10 -3.53 -0.94 25.16
C SER A 10 -4.29 -0.69 23.85
N LEU A 11 -4.32 0.55 23.38
CA LEU A 11 -4.95 0.95 22.11
C LEU A 11 -4.12 0.56 20.89
N ASP A 12 -2.79 0.48 21.02
CA ASP A 12 -1.88 0.25 19.87
C ASP A 12 -1.52 -1.23 19.68
N THR A 13 -1.32 -1.99 20.76
CA THR A 13 -0.88 -3.40 20.70
C THR A 13 -1.60 -4.31 21.67
N GLY A 14 -2.48 -3.77 22.54
CA GLY A 14 -3.12 -4.50 23.62
C GLY A 14 -4.45 -5.18 23.26
N ARG A 15 -5.16 -5.64 24.28
CA ARG A 15 -6.47 -6.30 24.14
C ARG A 15 -7.52 -5.42 23.43
N ILE A 16 -7.46 -4.08 23.64
CA ILE A 16 -8.39 -3.15 22.99
C ILE A 16 -8.15 -3.15 21.48
N HIS A 17 -6.91 -3.20 21.02
CA HIS A 17 -6.57 -3.28 19.61
C HIS A 17 -7.21 -4.51 18.92
N HIS A 18 -7.05 -5.70 19.50
CA HIS A 18 -7.67 -6.92 18.97
C HIS A 18 -9.21 -6.88 19.00
N PHE A 19 -9.78 -6.26 20.03
CA PHE A 19 -11.22 -6.04 20.09
C PHE A 19 -11.72 -5.12 18.97
N ILE A 20 -11.01 -4.04 18.68
CA ILE A 20 -11.32 -3.12 17.57
C ILE A 20 -11.20 -3.84 16.23
N ILE A 21 -10.17 -4.67 16.01
CA ILE A 21 -10.05 -5.50 14.79
C ILE A 21 -11.29 -6.40 14.65
N GLY A 22 -11.72 -7.06 15.72
CA GLY A 22 -12.93 -7.88 15.71
C GLY A 22 -14.17 -7.09 15.30
N ILE A 23 -14.33 -5.87 15.82
CA ILE A 23 -15.44 -4.99 15.44
C ILE A 23 -15.36 -4.58 13.97
N ILE A 24 -14.18 -4.26 13.44
CA ILE A 24 -14.01 -3.90 12.01
C ILE A 24 -14.40 -5.09 11.12
N LEU A 25 -13.99 -6.31 11.48
CA LEU A 25 -14.34 -7.53 10.74
C LEU A 25 -15.86 -7.79 10.76
N ILE A 26 -16.49 -7.70 11.92
CA ILE A 26 -17.93 -7.88 12.04
C ILE A 26 -18.67 -6.77 11.27
N ASN A 27 -18.21 -5.52 11.35
CA ASN A 27 -18.80 -4.43 10.59
C ASN A 27 -18.67 -4.65 9.07
N ALA A 28 -17.54 -5.20 8.59
CA ALA A 28 -17.38 -5.56 7.18
C ALA A 28 -18.42 -6.60 6.73
N VAL A 29 -18.70 -7.60 7.57
CA VAL A 29 -19.73 -8.60 7.30
C VAL A 29 -21.12 -7.94 7.29
N VAL A 30 -21.43 -7.09 8.26
CA VAL A 30 -22.73 -6.38 8.34
C VAL A 30 -22.96 -5.53 7.10
N ILE A 31 -21.94 -4.77 6.64
CA ILE A 31 -22.02 -3.99 5.40
C ILE A 31 -22.29 -4.92 4.19
N GLY A 32 -21.65 -6.08 4.15
CA GLY A 32 -21.91 -7.08 3.13
C GLY A 32 -23.37 -7.62 3.17
N LEU A 33 -23.91 -7.85 4.35
CA LEU A 33 -25.31 -8.30 4.51
C LEU A 33 -26.31 -7.20 4.11
N GLU A 34 -25.97 -5.92 4.31
CA GLU A 34 -26.80 -4.78 3.87
C GLU A 34 -26.97 -4.69 2.34
N THR A 35 -26.14 -5.37 1.55
CA THR A 35 -26.28 -5.39 0.09
C THR A 35 -27.39 -6.32 -0.40
N SER A 36 -27.91 -7.19 0.46
CA SER A 36 -28.97 -8.13 0.13
C SER A 36 -30.34 -7.52 0.43
N ASP A 37 -31.16 -7.29 -0.60
CA ASP A 37 -32.51 -6.73 -0.46
C ASP A 37 -33.41 -7.61 0.44
N GLY A 38 -33.27 -8.95 0.36
CA GLY A 38 -34.03 -9.90 1.18
C GLY A 38 -33.69 -9.79 2.68
N LEU A 39 -32.41 -9.65 3.01
CA LEU A 39 -31.97 -9.47 4.39
C LEU A 39 -32.35 -8.09 4.93
N MET A 40 -32.25 -7.06 4.09
CA MET A 40 -32.67 -5.70 4.47
C MET A 40 -34.18 -5.62 4.71
N ALA A 41 -35.00 -6.33 3.95
CA ALA A 41 -36.44 -6.40 4.17
C ALA A 41 -36.79 -7.05 5.53
N SER A 42 -36.06 -8.08 5.96
CA SER A 42 -36.35 -8.85 7.17
C SER A 42 -35.64 -8.29 8.42
N TYR A 43 -34.38 -7.84 8.28
CA TYR A 43 -33.48 -7.48 9.39
C TYR A 43 -32.89 -6.09 9.27
N GLY A 44 -33.32 -5.26 8.32
CA GLY A 44 -32.69 -3.96 8.01
C GLY A 44 -32.59 -3.03 9.21
N THR A 45 -33.61 -2.99 10.09
CA THR A 45 -33.58 -2.16 11.30
C THR A 45 -32.42 -2.56 12.23
N TRP A 46 -32.19 -3.87 12.39
CA TRP A 46 -31.09 -4.39 13.23
C TRP A 46 -29.70 -4.17 12.60
N LEU A 47 -29.58 -4.38 11.29
CA LEU A 47 -28.32 -4.15 10.57
C LEU A 47 -27.92 -2.67 10.65
N ILE A 48 -28.85 -1.75 10.41
CA ILE A 48 -28.62 -0.31 10.53
C ILE A 48 -28.27 0.10 11.96
N ALA A 49 -28.93 -0.51 12.97
CA ALA A 49 -28.63 -0.23 14.38
C ALA A 49 -27.21 -0.69 14.75
N LEU A 50 -26.79 -1.88 14.28
CA LEU A 50 -25.43 -2.39 14.46
C LEU A 50 -24.39 -1.50 13.74
N ASP A 51 -24.64 -1.07 12.51
CA ASP A 51 -23.76 -0.16 11.79
C ASP A 51 -23.54 1.15 12.55
N ARG A 52 -24.60 1.73 13.12
CA ARG A 52 -24.50 2.94 13.96
C ARG A 52 -23.74 2.68 15.26
N LEU A 53 -23.94 1.51 15.88
CA LEU A 53 -23.21 1.12 17.09
C LEU A 53 -21.71 1.03 16.81
N PHE A 54 -21.31 0.36 15.71
CA PHE A 54 -19.92 0.25 15.31
C PHE A 54 -19.31 1.62 15.01
N LEU A 55 -20.02 2.50 14.30
CA LEU A 55 -19.56 3.87 14.08
C LEU A 55 -19.34 4.60 15.42
N GLY A 56 -20.23 4.45 16.40
CA GLY A 56 -20.06 4.99 17.74
C GLY A 56 -18.79 4.49 18.43
N VAL A 57 -18.48 3.19 18.33
CA VAL A 57 -17.24 2.60 18.85
C VAL A 57 -16.01 3.20 18.18
N PHE A 58 -16.03 3.37 16.86
CA PHE A 58 -14.92 3.98 16.12
C PHE A 58 -14.68 5.44 16.47
N ILE A 59 -15.75 6.20 16.72
CA ILE A 59 -15.63 7.58 17.21
C ILE A 59 -14.99 7.60 18.62
N LEU A 60 -15.44 6.72 19.50
CA LEU A 60 -14.90 6.62 20.87
C LEU A 60 -13.41 6.20 20.84
N GLU A 61 -13.05 5.26 19.97
CA GLU A 61 -11.65 4.88 19.76
C GLU A 61 -10.80 6.06 19.30
N ALA A 62 -11.25 6.81 18.27
CA ALA A 62 -10.53 7.97 17.77
C ALA A 62 -10.35 9.03 18.86
N LEU A 63 -11.38 9.34 19.64
CA LEU A 63 -11.32 10.27 20.75
C LEU A 63 -10.36 9.78 21.85
N ALA A 64 -10.40 8.48 22.17
CA ALA A 64 -9.50 7.87 23.14
C ALA A 64 -8.03 7.95 22.68
N LYS A 65 -7.75 7.68 21.39
CA LYS A 65 -6.41 7.83 20.81
C LYS A 65 -5.94 9.30 20.83
N ILE A 66 -6.81 10.26 20.47
CA ILE A 66 -6.48 11.69 20.53
C ILE A 66 -6.15 12.12 21.96
N TRP A 67 -6.90 11.62 22.96
CA TRP A 67 -6.65 11.92 24.37
C TRP A 67 -5.34 11.27 24.87
N ALA A 68 -5.10 10.00 24.50
CA ALA A 68 -3.94 9.22 24.96
C ALA A 68 -2.62 9.71 24.35
N PHE A 69 -2.56 9.91 23.05
CA PHE A 69 -1.35 10.36 22.32
C PHE A 69 -1.18 11.87 22.30
N GLY A 70 -2.26 12.62 22.51
CA GLY A 70 -2.35 14.06 22.30
C GLY A 70 -2.59 14.43 20.84
N PRO A 71 -3.29 15.56 20.56
CA PRO A 71 -3.76 15.89 19.20
C PRO A 71 -2.61 16.07 18.21
N LYS A 72 -1.50 16.74 18.60
CA LYS A 72 -0.36 16.97 17.72
C LYS A 72 0.29 15.66 17.23
N ARG A 73 0.46 14.69 18.14
CA ARG A 73 1.07 13.40 17.81
C ARG A 73 0.11 12.52 17.01
N TYR A 74 -1.17 12.55 17.37
CA TYR A 74 -2.22 11.80 16.68
C TYR A 74 -2.34 12.18 15.19
N PHE A 75 -2.46 13.47 14.87
CA PHE A 75 -2.60 13.96 13.50
C PHE A 75 -1.29 13.99 12.70
N ARG A 76 -0.15 13.78 13.34
CA ARG A 76 1.14 13.61 12.65
C ARG A 76 1.36 12.18 12.16
N ASP A 77 0.67 11.22 12.72
CA ASP A 77 0.71 9.83 12.28
C ASP A 77 -0.26 9.62 11.12
N GLY A 78 0.27 9.17 9.96
CA GLY A 78 -0.50 9.01 8.73
C GLY A 78 -1.62 7.97 8.86
N TRP A 79 -1.42 6.90 9.64
CA TRP A 79 -2.42 5.85 9.82
C TRP A 79 -3.56 6.31 10.73
N ASN A 80 -3.26 7.04 11.78
CA ASN A 80 -4.29 7.65 12.62
C ASN A 80 -5.11 8.70 11.85
N LEU A 81 -4.44 9.49 10.99
CA LEU A 81 -5.12 10.45 10.11
C LEU A 81 -6.02 9.76 9.10
N PHE A 82 -5.57 8.65 8.53
CA PHE A 82 -6.36 7.81 7.60
C PHE A 82 -7.62 7.26 8.29
N ASP A 83 -7.48 6.65 9.47
CA ASP A 83 -8.61 6.15 10.26
C ASP A 83 -9.59 7.26 10.62
N PHE A 84 -9.08 8.42 11.01
CA PHE A 84 -9.91 9.58 11.34
C PHE A 84 -10.68 10.11 10.13
N ALA A 85 -10.04 10.17 8.96
CA ALA A 85 -10.71 10.58 7.73
C ALA A 85 -11.85 9.63 7.34
N ILE A 86 -11.69 8.32 7.52
CA ILE A 86 -12.73 7.32 7.29
C ILE A 86 -13.90 7.52 8.26
N VAL A 87 -13.62 7.78 9.55
CA VAL A 87 -14.66 8.05 10.55
C VAL A 87 -15.43 9.32 10.18
N LEU A 88 -14.72 10.40 9.81
CA LEU A 88 -15.35 11.66 9.38
C LEU A 88 -16.23 11.47 8.13
N ALA A 89 -15.71 10.78 7.10
CA ALA A 89 -16.47 10.48 5.89
C ALA A 89 -17.75 9.67 6.21
N SER A 90 -17.66 8.79 7.22
CA SER A 90 -18.81 7.98 7.67
C SER A 90 -19.89 8.76 8.40
N LEU A 91 -19.64 10.01 8.79
CA LEU A 91 -20.64 10.91 9.40
C LEU A 91 -21.47 11.67 8.35
N ILE A 92 -21.15 11.54 7.05
CA ILE A 92 -21.92 12.17 5.99
C ILE A 92 -23.36 11.65 6.02
N PRO A 93 -24.37 12.53 6.05
CA PRO A 93 -25.77 12.12 6.09
C PRO A 93 -26.16 11.28 4.86
N SER A 94 -26.86 10.16 5.07
CA SER A 94 -27.33 9.27 4.02
C SER A 94 -28.60 9.78 3.31
N THR A 95 -28.84 11.10 3.31
CA THR A 95 -30.05 11.73 2.78
C THR A 95 -29.73 12.74 1.69
N GLY A 96 -30.65 12.95 0.78
CA GLY A 96 -30.52 13.92 -0.31
C GLY A 96 -29.44 13.54 -1.33
N GLN A 97 -28.82 14.55 -1.93
CA GLN A 97 -27.81 14.40 -2.98
C GLN A 97 -26.52 13.67 -2.53
N PHE A 98 -26.27 13.59 -1.22
CA PHE A 98 -25.09 12.91 -0.65
C PHE A 98 -25.32 11.43 -0.32
N ALA A 99 -26.51 10.88 -0.55
CA ALA A 99 -26.83 9.50 -0.21
C ALA A 99 -25.87 8.47 -0.79
N THR A 100 -25.45 8.65 -2.06
CA THR A 100 -24.48 7.76 -2.71
C THR A 100 -23.08 7.89 -2.09
N LEU A 101 -22.64 9.12 -1.81
CA LEU A 101 -21.35 9.35 -1.15
C LEU A 101 -21.33 8.77 0.27
N ALA A 102 -22.43 8.89 1.01
CA ALA A 102 -22.56 8.30 2.32
C ALA A 102 -22.51 6.75 2.28
N ARG A 103 -23.09 6.12 1.26
CA ARG A 103 -22.97 4.67 1.06
C ARG A 103 -21.52 4.28 0.79
N LEU A 104 -20.83 4.98 -0.12
CA LEU A 104 -19.42 4.74 -0.40
C LEU A 104 -18.55 4.95 0.84
N ALA A 105 -18.80 6.02 1.61
CA ALA A 105 -18.07 6.28 2.86
C ALA A 105 -18.21 5.14 3.89
N ARG A 106 -19.37 4.47 3.94
CA ARG A 106 -19.54 3.28 4.79
C ARG A 106 -18.63 2.14 4.33
N LEU A 107 -18.52 1.89 3.01
CA LEU A 107 -17.64 0.85 2.47
C LEU A 107 -16.17 1.14 2.82
N LEU A 108 -15.76 2.41 2.82
CA LEU A 108 -14.39 2.79 3.17
C LEU A 108 -13.99 2.38 4.60
N ARG A 109 -14.96 2.10 5.49
CA ARG A 109 -14.64 1.59 6.83
C ARG A 109 -13.90 0.28 6.82
N ILE A 110 -14.10 -0.57 5.79
CA ILE A 110 -13.39 -1.83 5.62
C ILE A 110 -11.88 -1.58 5.44
N LEU A 111 -11.51 -0.45 4.82
CA LEU A 111 -10.10 -0.08 4.64
C LEU A 111 -9.34 0.12 5.96
N ARG A 112 -10.05 0.29 7.08
CA ARG A 112 -9.43 0.32 8.42
C ARG A 112 -8.76 -1.00 8.80
N LEU A 113 -9.08 -2.11 8.13
CA LEU A 113 -8.32 -3.36 8.26
C LEU A 113 -6.85 -3.16 7.84
N VAL A 114 -6.59 -2.31 6.85
CA VAL A 114 -5.21 -2.01 6.42
C VAL A 114 -4.42 -1.33 7.53
N SER A 115 -5.03 -0.37 8.22
CA SER A 115 -4.39 0.31 9.35
C SER A 115 -4.29 -0.58 10.61
N ALA A 116 -5.16 -1.58 10.73
CA ALA A 116 -5.21 -2.46 11.89
C ALA A 116 -4.16 -3.59 11.85
N PHE A 117 -3.79 -4.06 10.66
CA PHE A 117 -2.80 -5.15 10.49
C PHE A 117 -1.42 -4.60 10.12
N PRO A 118 -0.36 -4.84 10.95
CA PRO A 118 1.00 -4.37 10.69
C PRO A 118 1.55 -4.83 9.34
N GLU A 119 1.25 -6.06 8.94
CA GLU A 119 1.68 -6.64 7.67
C GLU A 119 1.09 -5.88 6.46
N LEU A 120 -0.20 -5.52 6.54
CA LEU A 120 -0.85 -4.74 5.49
C LEU A 120 -0.34 -3.30 5.44
N ARG A 121 -0.08 -2.70 6.62
CA ARG A 121 0.59 -1.38 6.69
C ARG A 121 1.93 -1.40 5.97
N LEU A 122 2.75 -2.44 6.21
CA LEU A 122 4.06 -2.57 5.57
C LEU A 122 3.92 -2.65 4.06
N VAL A 123 3.01 -3.49 3.54
CA VAL A 123 2.75 -3.62 2.09
C VAL A 123 2.38 -2.27 1.49
N VAL A 124 1.40 -1.56 2.08
CA VAL A 124 0.95 -0.26 1.58
C VAL A 124 2.07 0.80 1.67
N GLN A 125 2.84 0.82 2.77
CA GLN A 125 3.98 1.73 2.91
C GLN A 125 5.04 1.49 1.84
N THR A 126 5.37 0.24 1.54
CA THR A 126 6.32 -0.12 0.49
C THR A 126 5.81 0.33 -0.88
N LEU A 127 4.53 0.09 -1.20
CA LEU A 127 3.91 0.56 -2.44
C LEU A 127 3.97 2.09 -2.57
N VAL A 128 3.58 2.82 -1.51
CA VAL A 128 3.59 4.29 -1.52
C VAL A 128 5.01 4.85 -1.63
N ARG A 129 6.00 4.22 -0.99
CA ARG A 129 7.41 4.62 -1.10
C ARG A 129 7.98 4.42 -2.51
N SER A 130 7.44 3.46 -3.27
CA SER A 130 7.87 3.22 -4.66
C SER A 130 7.32 4.27 -5.64
N ILE A 131 6.24 5.00 -5.31
CA ILE A 131 5.61 5.98 -6.21
C ILE A 131 6.58 7.10 -6.64
N PRO A 132 7.38 7.74 -5.76
CA PRO A 132 8.27 8.82 -6.16
C PRO A 132 9.32 8.39 -7.20
N SER A 133 9.86 7.18 -7.09
CA SER A 133 10.84 6.65 -8.05
C SER A 133 10.25 6.45 -9.44
N MET A 134 8.93 6.23 -9.53
CA MET A 134 8.18 6.04 -10.76
C MET A 134 7.72 7.37 -11.39
N GLY A 135 7.87 8.50 -10.69
CA GLY A 135 7.30 9.79 -11.08
C GLY A 135 7.69 10.26 -12.47
N HIS A 136 8.95 10.07 -12.89
CA HIS A 136 9.43 10.45 -14.23
C HIS A 136 8.77 9.61 -15.34
N VAL A 137 8.55 8.32 -15.08
CA VAL A 137 7.90 7.42 -16.05
C VAL A 137 6.42 7.75 -16.17
N VAL A 138 5.75 8.00 -15.04
CA VAL A 138 4.34 8.44 -15.03
C VAL A 138 4.18 9.78 -15.76
N LEU A 139 5.11 10.73 -15.56
CA LEU A 139 5.12 12.01 -16.29
C LEU A 139 5.27 11.80 -17.79
N LEU A 140 6.25 10.98 -18.22
CA LEU A 140 6.45 10.66 -19.63
C LEU A 140 5.19 10.03 -20.24
N MET A 141 4.60 9.06 -19.55
CA MET A 141 3.38 8.40 -20.00
C MET A 141 2.21 9.39 -20.10
N SER A 142 2.08 10.30 -19.14
CA SER A 142 1.05 11.34 -19.17
C SER A 142 1.20 12.26 -20.38
N ILE A 143 2.43 12.60 -20.76
CA ILE A 143 2.71 13.39 -21.97
C ILE A 143 2.30 12.61 -23.23
N VAL A 144 2.67 11.32 -23.32
CA VAL A 144 2.29 10.46 -24.44
C VAL A 144 0.77 10.36 -24.54
N PHE A 145 0.07 10.11 -23.43
CA PHE A 145 -1.38 10.07 -23.37
C PHE A 145 -2.02 11.38 -23.85
N TYR A 146 -1.49 12.51 -23.40
CA TYR A 146 -2.00 13.82 -23.80
C TYR A 146 -1.83 14.06 -25.30
N ILE A 147 -0.63 13.81 -25.84
CA ILE A 147 -0.36 14.00 -27.28
C ILE A 147 -1.27 13.12 -28.13
N TYR A 148 -1.32 11.81 -27.81
CA TYR A 148 -2.18 10.88 -28.52
C TYR A 148 -3.66 11.17 -28.29
N GLY A 149 -4.07 11.58 -27.09
CA GLY A 149 -5.45 11.96 -26.78
C GLY A 149 -5.93 13.15 -27.62
N VAL A 150 -5.10 14.18 -27.74
CA VAL A 150 -5.40 15.35 -28.60
C VAL A 150 -5.39 14.95 -30.06
N ALA A 151 -4.38 14.20 -30.52
CA ALA A 151 -4.32 13.74 -31.90
C ALA A 151 -5.51 12.84 -32.25
N GLY A 152 -5.85 11.88 -31.39
CA GLY A 152 -7.01 11.00 -31.58
C GLY A 152 -8.34 11.73 -31.64
N PHE A 153 -8.54 12.75 -30.79
CA PHE A 153 -9.69 13.61 -30.87
C PHE A 153 -9.81 14.30 -32.24
N TYR A 154 -8.75 14.91 -32.76
CA TYR A 154 -8.79 15.58 -34.04
C TYR A 154 -8.89 14.64 -35.26
N LEU A 155 -8.29 13.44 -35.17
CA LEU A 155 -8.29 12.48 -36.26
C LEU A 155 -9.58 11.66 -36.35
N PHE A 156 -10.20 11.33 -35.23
CA PHE A 156 -11.24 10.29 -35.21
C PHE A 156 -12.59 10.72 -34.65
N ARG A 157 -12.74 11.94 -34.08
CA ARG A 157 -14.01 12.40 -33.49
C ARG A 157 -15.21 12.35 -34.43
N ASP A 158 -14.99 12.60 -35.74
CA ASP A 158 -16.06 12.61 -36.74
C ASP A 158 -16.33 11.21 -37.31
N ILE A 159 -15.38 10.27 -37.14
CA ILE A 159 -15.47 8.87 -37.56
C ILE A 159 -16.08 8.00 -36.46
N ASP A 160 -15.60 8.16 -35.25
CA ASP A 160 -16.02 7.39 -34.09
C ASP A 160 -16.18 8.30 -32.84
N PRO A 161 -17.29 9.05 -32.78
CA PRO A 161 -17.54 9.95 -31.65
C PRO A 161 -17.72 9.24 -30.32
N THR A 162 -18.00 7.93 -30.33
CA THR A 162 -18.16 7.15 -29.10
C THR A 162 -16.85 7.10 -28.30
N HIS A 163 -15.72 6.99 -28.99
CA HIS A 163 -14.40 6.87 -28.38
C HIS A 163 -13.57 8.16 -28.42
N TRP A 164 -13.98 9.18 -29.22
CA TRP A 164 -13.15 10.36 -29.50
C TRP A 164 -13.87 11.70 -29.40
N SER A 165 -15.07 11.77 -28.80
CA SER A 165 -15.89 13.01 -28.76
C SER A 165 -15.33 14.12 -27.88
N SER A 166 -14.41 13.84 -26.96
CA SER A 166 -13.74 14.84 -26.12
C SER A 166 -12.38 14.33 -25.67
N LEU A 167 -11.50 15.25 -25.22
CA LEU A 167 -10.20 14.86 -24.68
C LEU A 167 -10.33 13.84 -23.53
N GLY A 168 -11.30 14.02 -22.63
CA GLY A 168 -11.53 13.10 -21.53
C GLY A 168 -11.89 11.69 -22.00
N ILE A 169 -12.78 11.58 -23.00
CA ILE A 169 -13.15 10.28 -23.59
C ILE A 169 -11.98 9.69 -24.36
N SER A 170 -11.21 10.50 -25.11
CA SER A 170 -10.02 10.05 -25.81
C SER A 170 -8.96 9.48 -24.85
N LEU A 171 -8.73 10.15 -23.71
CA LEU A 171 -7.81 9.64 -22.67
C LEU A 171 -8.31 8.33 -22.06
N LEU A 172 -9.62 8.20 -21.83
CA LEU A 172 -10.22 6.95 -21.34
C LEU A 172 -10.08 5.82 -22.37
N THR A 173 -10.28 6.11 -23.65
CA THR A 173 -10.06 5.18 -24.76
C THR A 173 -8.60 4.76 -24.83
N LEU A 174 -7.65 5.68 -24.73
CA LEU A 174 -6.22 5.34 -24.70
C LEU A 174 -5.84 4.53 -23.45
N PHE A 175 -6.48 4.77 -22.31
CA PHE A 175 -6.30 3.93 -21.13
C PHE A 175 -6.73 2.48 -21.41
N ARG A 176 -7.85 2.28 -22.10
CA ARG A 176 -8.29 0.96 -22.56
C ARG A 176 -7.28 0.34 -23.55
N VAL A 177 -6.80 1.13 -24.52
CA VAL A 177 -5.82 0.67 -25.52
C VAL A 177 -4.48 0.26 -24.89
N VAL A 178 -3.98 1.00 -23.89
CA VAL A 178 -2.69 0.68 -23.24
C VAL A 178 -2.77 -0.58 -22.37
N THR A 179 -3.94 -0.91 -21.85
CA THR A 179 -4.21 -2.19 -21.17
C THR A 179 -4.37 -3.36 -22.14
N LEU A 180 -4.26 -3.10 -23.44
CA LEU A 180 -4.44 -4.07 -24.55
C LEU A 180 -5.86 -4.66 -24.61
N GLU A 181 -6.84 -3.99 -23.99
CA GLU A 181 -8.24 -4.41 -24.02
C GLU A 181 -8.92 -3.82 -25.26
N ASP A 182 -9.48 -4.68 -26.10
CA ASP A 182 -10.27 -4.36 -27.32
C ASP A 182 -9.65 -3.26 -28.21
N TRP A 183 -8.35 -3.05 -28.15
CA TRP A 183 -7.68 -1.98 -28.90
C TRP A 183 -7.83 -2.16 -30.43
N THR A 184 -7.92 -3.41 -30.88
CA THR A 184 -8.13 -3.74 -32.29
C THR A 184 -9.51 -3.31 -32.76
N ASP A 185 -10.54 -3.44 -31.94
CA ASP A 185 -11.91 -3.06 -32.31
C ASP A 185 -12.04 -1.55 -32.46
N VAL A 186 -11.43 -0.77 -31.53
CA VAL A 186 -11.34 0.68 -31.64
C VAL A 186 -10.54 1.10 -32.87
N MET A 187 -9.44 0.39 -33.17
CA MET A 187 -8.65 0.62 -34.39
C MET A 187 -9.45 0.34 -35.65
N TYR A 188 -10.16 -0.79 -35.73
CA TYR A 188 -10.97 -1.10 -36.91
C TYR A 188 -12.14 -0.15 -37.10
N ALA A 189 -12.76 0.33 -36.00
CA ALA A 189 -13.76 1.38 -36.08
C ALA A 189 -13.19 2.68 -36.68
N ALA A 190 -12.02 3.11 -36.27
CA ALA A 190 -11.34 4.28 -36.81
C ALA A 190 -10.89 4.08 -38.27
N MET A 191 -10.52 2.84 -38.66
CA MET A 191 -10.14 2.51 -40.04
C MET A 191 -11.29 2.59 -41.04
N GLN A 192 -12.55 2.60 -40.58
CA GLN A 192 -13.69 2.81 -41.50
C GLN A 192 -13.66 4.19 -42.16
N GLY A 193 -13.06 5.17 -41.51
CA GLY A 193 -12.91 6.53 -42.09
C GLY A 193 -11.48 6.88 -42.51
N SER A 194 -10.45 6.15 -42.02
CA SER A 194 -9.06 6.45 -42.32
C SER A 194 -8.22 5.16 -42.39
N SER A 195 -7.80 4.79 -43.58
CA SER A 195 -6.94 3.60 -43.81
C SER A 195 -5.59 3.65 -43.07
N TRP A 196 -5.14 4.82 -42.63
CA TRP A 196 -3.89 5.02 -41.89
C TRP A 196 -4.06 4.95 -40.38
N ALA A 197 -5.29 4.77 -39.86
CA ALA A 197 -5.55 4.73 -38.43
C ALA A 197 -4.72 3.67 -37.69
N TRP A 198 -4.45 2.53 -38.31
CA TRP A 198 -3.63 1.46 -37.73
C TRP A 198 -2.23 1.94 -37.29
N VAL A 199 -1.62 2.89 -38.03
CA VAL A 199 -0.29 3.43 -37.65
C VAL A 199 -0.37 4.16 -36.31
N TYR A 200 -1.42 4.94 -36.09
CA TYR A 200 -1.66 5.63 -34.83
C TYR A 200 -1.80 4.63 -33.67
N PHE A 201 -2.65 3.61 -33.82
CA PHE A 201 -2.90 2.65 -32.76
C PHE A 201 -1.66 1.75 -32.49
N VAL A 202 -1.04 1.24 -33.53
CA VAL A 202 0.17 0.40 -33.37
C VAL A 202 1.30 1.21 -32.72
N SER A 203 1.53 2.46 -33.16
CA SER A 203 2.56 3.29 -32.55
C SER A 203 2.29 3.58 -31.07
N PHE A 204 1.04 3.83 -30.71
CA PHE A 204 0.64 4.04 -29.31
C PHE A 204 0.83 2.77 -28.47
N VAL A 205 0.40 1.61 -28.98
CA VAL A 205 0.57 0.31 -28.30
C VAL A 205 2.05 -0.01 -28.10
N VAL A 206 2.88 0.17 -29.13
CA VAL A 206 4.34 -0.08 -29.03
C VAL A 206 4.98 0.86 -28.00
N LEU A 207 4.68 2.17 -28.05
CA LEU A 207 5.20 3.13 -27.08
C LEU A 207 4.69 2.85 -25.66
N GLY A 208 3.40 2.59 -25.52
CA GLY A 208 2.78 2.28 -24.23
C GLY A 208 3.36 1.01 -23.61
N THR A 209 3.44 -0.07 -24.38
CA THR A 209 4.03 -1.33 -23.91
C THR A 209 5.49 -1.16 -23.52
N PHE A 210 6.27 -0.44 -24.33
CA PHE A 210 7.68 -0.15 -24.02
C PHE A 210 7.82 0.60 -22.70
N VAL A 211 6.99 1.63 -22.46
CA VAL A 211 7.02 2.39 -21.21
C VAL A 211 6.59 1.54 -20.01
N VAL A 212 5.53 0.73 -20.16
CA VAL A 212 5.04 -0.15 -19.08
C VAL A 212 6.06 -1.24 -18.73
N VAL A 213 6.68 -1.88 -19.73
CA VAL A 213 7.74 -2.89 -19.50
C VAL A 213 8.94 -2.26 -18.80
N ASN A 214 9.40 -1.08 -19.26
CA ASN A 214 10.52 -0.39 -18.62
C ASN A 214 10.19 0.03 -17.19
N LEU A 215 8.94 0.44 -16.92
CA LEU A 215 8.47 0.74 -15.57
C LEU A 215 8.55 -0.50 -14.67
N PHE A 216 8.07 -1.65 -15.15
CA PHE A 216 8.15 -2.91 -14.41
C PHE A 216 9.61 -3.29 -14.09
N ILE A 217 10.50 -3.20 -15.08
CA ILE A 217 11.93 -3.46 -14.90
C ILE A 217 12.53 -2.49 -13.87
N ALA A 218 12.22 -1.20 -13.94
CA ALA A 218 12.72 -0.20 -13.01
C ALA A 218 12.28 -0.49 -11.57
N VAL A 219 11.02 -0.90 -11.35
CA VAL A 219 10.51 -1.29 -10.03
C VAL A 219 11.23 -2.53 -9.50
N VAL A 220 11.41 -3.55 -10.33
CA VAL A 220 12.12 -4.78 -9.93
C VAL A 220 13.59 -4.48 -9.58
N LEU A 221 14.27 -3.68 -10.39
CA LEU A 221 15.67 -3.31 -10.13
C LEU A 221 15.82 -2.50 -8.84
N ASN A 222 14.94 -1.51 -8.60
CA ASN A 222 14.98 -0.73 -7.36
C ASN A 222 14.80 -1.63 -6.12
N ASN A 223 13.87 -2.57 -6.15
CA ASN A 223 13.65 -3.49 -5.04
C ASN A 223 14.86 -4.44 -4.83
N LEU A 224 15.51 -4.87 -5.91
CA LEU A 224 16.74 -5.68 -5.84
C LEU A 224 17.92 -4.88 -5.27
N ASP A 225 18.05 -3.63 -5.63
CA ASP A 225 19.14 -2.76 -5.15
C ASP A 225 18.95 -2.41 -3.67
N GLU A 226 17.70 -2.16 -3.22
CA GLU A 226 17.36 -1.96 -1.82
C GLU A 226 17.66 -3.23 -0.98
N ALA A 227 17.25 -4.41 -1.45
CA ALA A 227 17.53 -5.69 -0.80
C ALA A 227 19.04 -6.00 -0.75
N LYS A 228 19.80 -5.64 -1.81
CA LYS A 228 21.27 -5.76 -1.81
C LYS A 228 21.92 -4.79 -0.83
N ALA A 229 21.43 -3.54 -0.75
CA ALA A 229 21.94 -2.54 0.18
C ALA A 229 21.73 -2.98 1.62
N GLU A 230 20.54 -3.45 1.98
CA GLU A 230 20.24 -4.01 3.30
C GLU A 230 21.15 -5.20 3.64
N ARG A 231 21.35 -6.10 2.68
CA ARG A 231 22.23 -7.27 2.87
C ARG A 231 23.69 -6.87 3.06
N LEU A 232 24.16 -5.85 2.31
CA LEU A 232 25.53 -5.32 2.46
C LEU A 232 25.70 -4.59 3.81
N GLU A 233 24.66 -3.90 4.27
CA GLU A 233 24.67 -3.23 5.57
C GLU A 233 24.70 -4.25 6.71
N ALA A 234 23.89 -5.31 6.64
CA ALA A 234 23.92 -6.44 7.57
C ALA A 234 25.29 -7.17 7.60
N LEU A 235 25.97 -7.25 6.44
CA LEU A 235 27.33 -7.81 6.37
C LEU A 235 28.42 -6.82 6.83
N ARG A 236 28.09 -5.51 6.86
CA ARG A 236 28.97 -4.43 7.36
C ARG A 236 28.81 -4.17 8.84
N GLU A 237 27.90 -4.82 9.54
CA GLU A 237 27.90 -4.77 11.00
C GLU A 237 29.28 -5.25 11.48
N VAL A 238 30.17 -4.28 11.61
CA VAL A 238 31.48 -4.46 12.23
C VAL A 238 31.20 -5.05 13.60
N PRO A 239 31.75 -6.24 13.92
CA PRO A 239 31.56 -6.82 15.24
C PRO A 239 31.88 -5.75 16.27
N SER A 240 30.99 -5.51 17.21
CA SER A 240 31.19 -4.47 18.21
C SER A 240 32.58 -4.66 18.82
N VAL A 241 33.27 -3.58 19.16
CA VAL A 241 34.60 -3.62 19.79
C VAL A 241 34.61 -4.63 20.97
N GLU A 242 33.47 -4.76 21.62
CA GLU A 242 33.22 -5.71 22.71
C GLU A 242 33.24 -7.17 22.24
N ASN A 243 32.69 -7.48 21.08
CA ASN A 243 32.75 -8.83 20.49
C ASN A 243 34.16 -9.21 20.03
N VAL A 244 34.89 -8.26 19.44
CA VAL A 244 36.29 -8.44 19.03
C VAL A 244 37.19 -8.63 20.26
N LEU A 245 36.98 -7.87 21.32
CA LEU A 245 37.70 -8.05 22.59
C LEU A 245 37.41 -9.43 23.21
N LYS A 246 36.19 -9.88 23.20
CA LYS A 246 35.79 -11.18 23.72
C LYS A 246 36.41 -12.36 22.94
N GLU A 247 36.46 -12.25 21.60
CA GLU A 247 37.15 -13.24 20.75
C GLU A 247 38.67 -13.23 20.99
N LEU A 248 39.26 -12.06 21.17
CA LEU A 248 40.67 -11.93 21.53
C LEU A 248 40.99 -12.57 22.87
N GLU A 249 40.20 -12.34 23.91
CA GLU A 249 40.36 -12.98 25.22
C GLU A 249 40.21 -14.51 25.14
N GLN A 250 39.24 -15.01 24.41
CA GLN A 250 39.07 -16.48 24.20
C GLN A 250 40.28 -17.09 23.48
N THR A 251 40.80 -16.40 22.46
CA THR A 251 41.97 -16.86 21.71
C THR A 251 43.22 -16.85 22.58
N GLN A 252 43.42 -15.83 23.42
CA GLN A 252 44.52 -15.77 24.38
C GLN A 252 44.44 -16.88 25.41
N GLN A 253 43.25 -17.20 25.95
CA GLN A 253 43.06 -18.31 26.86
C GLN A 253 43.35 -19.66 26.22
N ALA A 254 42.93 -19.89 24.99
CA ALA A 254 43.24 -21.12 24.24
C ALA A 254 44.73 -21.27 23.99
N LEU A 255 45.45 -20.19 23.62
CA LEU A 255 46.90 -20.20 23.46
C LEU A 255 47.63 -20.48 24.79
N ALA A 256 47.20 -19.91 25.91
CA ALA A 256 47.77 -20.18 27.21
C ALA A 256 47.59 -21.65 27.62
N ASN A 257 46.44 -22.25 27.35
CA ASN A 257 46.16 -23.66 27.60
C ASN A 257 47.03 -24.60 26.73
N LEU A 258 47.17 -24.29 25.43
CA LEU A 258 48.07 -25.04 24.54
C LEU A 258 49.53 -24.98 24.97
N LYS A 259 50.02 -23.80 25.40
CA LYS A 259 51.36 -23.61 25.92
C LYS A 259 51.57 -24.48 27.17
N LYS A 260 50.60 -24.50 28.07
CA LYS A 260 50.66 -25.35 29.30
C LYS A 260 50.69 -26.85 28.99
N GLN A 261 49.98 -27.29 27.96
CA GLN A 261 50.01 -28.67 27.49
C GLN A 261 51.37 -29.02 26.87
N LEU A 262 51.96 -28.15 26.05
CA LEU A 262 53.27 -28.32 25.46
C LEU A 262 54.38 -28.39 26.50
N ASP A 263 54.35 -27.49 27.51
CA ASP A 263 55.29 -27.50 28.60
C ASP A 263 55.18 -28.80 29.47
N ALA A 264 53.97 -29.34 29.61
CA ALA A 264 53.76 -30.62 30.32
C ALA A 264 54.26 -31.84 29.53
N MET A 265 54.14 -31.81 28.18
CA MET A 265 54.67 -32.83 27.28
C MET A 265 56.20 -32.80 27.27
N ASN A 266 56.80 -31.62 27.14
CA ASN A 266 58.28 -31.45 27.12
C ASN A 266 58.94 -31.88 28.43
N LYS A 267 58.26 -31.70 29.58
CA LYS A 267 58.76 -32.26 30.89
C LYS A 267 58.68 -33.77 30.98
N ARG A 268 57.78 -34.42 30.24
CA ARG A 268 57.71 -35.92 30.22
C ARG A 268 58.82 -36.49 29.35
N ASP A 269 59.17 -35.84 28.20
CA ASP A 269 60.26 -36.34 27.34
C ASP A 269 61.68 -36.14 27.91
N THR A 270 61.83 -35.18 28.84
CA THR A 270 63.16 -35.02 29.55
C THR A 270 63.34 -35.85 30.80
N SER A 271 62.33 -36.69 31.21
CA SER A 271 62.41 -37.56 32.39
C SER A 271 62.50 -39.06 32.03
N THR A 272 62.64 -39.37 30.74
CA THR A 272 63.02 -40.71 30.24
C THR A 272 64.42 -40.68 29.69
#